data_90aa62d54d9dad23dc1f25b9df6eeacd
#
_entry.id   90aa62d54d9dad23dc1f25b9df6eeacd
#
_cell.length_a   1.000
_cell.length_b   1.000
_cell.length_c   1.000
_cell.angle_alpha   90.00
_cell.angle_beta   90.00
_cell.angle_gamma   90.00
#
_symmetry.space_group_name_H-M   'P 1'
#
loop_
_entity.id
_entity.type
_entity.pdbx_description
1 polymer ?
#
loop_
_entity_poly.entity_id
_entity_poly.type
_entity_poly.pdbx_seq_one_letter_code
_entity_poly.pdbx_strand_id
1 'polypeptide(L)'
;MDSLEKLIRDLRTFDRRKEVTNQLAREIRQPVPELRKLIRARALATLPGRGGFGAWVSKLSVTGRVKLQGRAAGVKLVGRRRGFKDQNPKVDLRRIDAGRARHPSWGRRREADWHVQRVNAGFFTLPGKDRRRWRKAVLKAVDNALVVIRRG
;
A
#
# COMPACT_ATOMS: atom_id res chain seq x y z
N MET A 1 -3.59 -12.60 -19.17
CA MET A 1 -4.24 -11.27 -18.89
C MET A 1 -5.64 -11.18 -19.47
N ASP A 2 -5.96 -11.97 -20.47
CA ASP A 2 -7.24 -11.91 -21.22
C ASP A 2 -8.50 -12.21 -20.40
N SER A 3 -8.43 -13.02 -19.36
CA SER A 3 -9.60 -13.41 -18.56
C SER A 3 -10.19 -12.27 -17.72
N LEU A 4 -9.37 -11.39 -17.17
CA LEU A 4 -9.84 -10.25 -16.38
C LEU A 4 -10.46 -9.17 -17.27
N GLU A 5 -9.85 -8.90 -18.41
CA GLU A 5 -10.37 -7.93 -19.37
C GLU A 5 -11.68 -8.41 -20.01
N LYS A 6 -11.76 -9.72 -20.33
CA LYS A 6 -13.00 -10.34 -20.79
C LYS A 6 -14.09 -10.25 -19.73
N LEU A 7 -13.79 -10.62 -18.49
CA LEU A 7 -14.72 -10.50 -17.37
C LEU A 7 -15.23 -9.06 -17.19
N ILE A 8 -14.34 -8.07 -17.27
CA ILE A 8 -14.72 -6.64 -17.17
C ILE A 8 -15.62 -6.21 -18.32
N ARG A 9 -15.42 -6.77 -19.54
CA ARG A 9 -16.26 -6.51 -20.70
C ARG A 9 -17.64 -7.12 -20.51
N ASP A 10 -17.71 -8.38 -20.11
CA ASP A 10 -18.96 -9.11 -19.87
C ASP A 10 -19.76 -8.47 -18.73
N LEU A 11 -19.08 -7.96 -17.70
CA LEU A 11 -19.71 -7.21 -16.62
C LEU A 11 -20.34 -5.88 -17.05
N ARG A 12 -19.99 -5.33 -18.23
CA ARG A 12 -20.58 -4.05 -18.68
C ARG A 12 -22.06 -4.18 -19.04
N THR A 13 -22.51 -5.34 -19.44
CA THR A 13 -23.89 -5.65 -19.85
C THR A 13 -24.72 -6.32 -18.75
N PHE A 14 -24.11 -6.61 -17.60
CA PHE A 14 -24.77 -7.34 -16.52
C PHE A 14 -25.51 -6.41 -15.55
N ASP A 15 -26.78 -6.66 -15.24
CA ASP A 15 -27.61 -5.81 -14.38
C ASP A 15 -27.04 -5.56 -12.99
N ARG A 16 -26.37 -6.55 -12.41
CA ARG A 16 -25.70 -6.45 -11.10
C ARG A 16 -24.24 -5.99 -11.19
N ARG A 17 -23.85 -5.35 -12.26
CA ARG A 17 -22.47 -4.91 -12.52
C ARG A 17 -21.80 -4.23 -11.32
N LYS A 18 -22.49 -3.30 -10.67
CA LYS A 18 -21.94 -2.53 -9.53
C LYS A 18 -21.63 -3.44 -8.35
N GLU A 19 -22.49 -4.40 -8.06
CA GLU A 19 -22.33 -5.35 -6.96
C GLU A 19 -21.10 -6.24 -7.20
N VAL A 20 -21.03 -6.88 -8.35
CA VAL A 20 -19.90 -7.75 -8.73
C VAL A 20 -18.59 -6.98 -8.77
N THR A 21 -18.58 -5.75 -9.29
CA THR A 21 -17.39 -4.89 -9.32
C THR A 21 -16.91 -4.54 -7.91
N ASN A 22 -17.83 -4.23 -6.99
CA ASN A 22 -17.52 -3.94 -5.60
C ASN A 22 -16.97 -5.17 -4.85
N GLN A 23 -17.57 -6.33 -5.08
CA GLN A 23 -17.12 -7.59 -4.53
C GLN A 23 -15.71 -7.93 -5.03
N LEU A 24 -15.47 -7.87 -6.33
CA LEU A 24 -14.17 -8.06 -6.96
C LEU A 24 -13.10 -7.16 -6.31
N ALA A 25 -13.40 -5.87 -6.19
CA ALA A 25 -12.49 -4.92 -5.57
C ALA A 25 -12.25 -5.21 -4.08
N ARG A 26 -13.24 -5.70 -3.34
CA ARG A 26 -13.11 -6.11 -1.93
C ARG A 26 -12.16 -7.30 -1.81
N GLU A 27 -12.35 -8.33 -2.62
CA GLU A 27 -11.54 -9.55 -2.57
C GLU A 27 -10.09 -9.30 -2.99
N ILE A 28 -9.86 -8.50 -4.03
CA ILE A 28 -8.51 -8.10 -4.44
C ILE A 28 -7.79 -7.33 -3.32
N ARG A 29 -8.50 -6.64 -2.43
CA ARG A 29 -7.90 -5.94 -1.27
C ARG A 29 -7.57 -6.86 -0.10
N GLN A 30 -8.00 -8.10 -0.09
CA GLN A 30 -7.80 -9.02 1.06
C GLN A 30 -6.34 -9.12 1.54
N PRO A 31 -5.30 -9.07 0.69
CA PRO A 31 -3.92 -9.09 1.16
C PRO A 31 -3.46 -7.83 1.92
N VAL A 32 -4.18 -6.71 1.83
CA VAL A 32 -3.75 -5.42 2.41
C VAL A 32 -3.51 -5.47 3.92
N PRO A 33 -4.37 -6.09 4.76
CA PRO A 33 -4.13 -6.19 6.21
C PRO A 33 -2.82 -6.90 6.56
N GLU A 34 -2.50 -7.99 5.87
CA GLU A 34 -1.25 -8.73 6.08
C GLU A 34 -0.04 -7.93 5.62
N LEU A 35 -0.13 -7.30 4.44
CA LEU A 35 0.92 -6.44 3.94
C LEU A 35 1.18 -5.25 4.88
N ARG A 36 0.12 -4.70 5.50
CA ARG A 36 0.25 -3.68 6.55
C ARG A 36 1.09 -4.18 7.73
N LYS A 37 0.83 -5.41 8.19
CA LYS A 37 1.61 -6.01 9.29
C LYS A 37 3.08 -6.16 8.88
N LEU A 38 3.34 -6.69 7.69
CA LEU A 38 4.70 -6.88 7.16
C LEU A 38 5.46 -5.55 7.00
N ILE A 39 4.81 -4.52 6.44
CA ILE A 39 5.40 -3.19 6.27
C ILE A 39 5.76 -2.59 7.62
N ARG A 40 4.88 -2.71 8.62
CA ARG A 40 5.13 -2.22 9.98
C ARG A 40 6.27 -2.96 10.67
N ALA A 41 6.27 -4.29 10.60
CA ALA A 41 7.33 -5.11 11.16
C ALA A 41 8.68 -4.79 10.50
N ARG A 42 8.69 -4.63 9.17
CA ARG A 42 9.90 -4.26 8.45
C ARG A 42 10.39 -2.87 8.81
N ALA A 43 9.50 -1.88 8.96
CA ALA A 43 9.88 -0.54 9.42
C ALA A 43 10.57 -0.59 10.80
N LEU A 44 10.07 -1.41 11.73
CA LEU A 44 10.70 -1.61 13.05
C LEU A 44 12.07 -2.28 12.95
N ALA A 45 12.21 -3.26 12.07
CA ALA A 45 13.44 -4.06 11.95
C ALA A 45 14.55 -3.33 11.18
N THR A 46 14.19 -2.46 10.23
CA THR A 46 15.18 -1.88 9.28
C THR A 46 15.48 -0.40 9.51
N LEU A 47 14.58 0.33 10.16
CA LEU A 47 14.79 1.75 10.45
C LEU A 47 15.43 1.96 11.82
N PRO A 48 16.19 3.06 12.02
CA PRO A 48 16.86 3.33 13.28
C PRO A 48 15.90 3.33 14.48
N GLY A 49 16.24 2.58 15.52
CA GLY A 49 15.45 2.52 16.76
C GLY A 49 15.65 3.75 17.66
N ARG A 50 16.83 4.41 17.57
CA ARG A 50 17.14 5.61 18.37
C ARG A 50 16.14 6.73 18.08
N GLY A 51 15.71 7.43 19.11
CA GLY A 51 14.71 8.50 19.01
C GLY A 51 13.30 8.03 18.58
N GLY A 52 13.04 6.71 18.58
CA GLY A 52 11.71 6.17 18.28
C GLY A 52 11.30 6.27 16.80
N PHE A 53 12.26 6.55 15.89
CA PHE A 53 11.95 6.77 14.47
C PHE A 53 11.30 5.56 13.80
N GLY A 54 11.86 4.36 13.97
CA GLY A 54 11.27 3.13 13.46
C GLY A 54 9.87 2.87 14.01
N ALA A 55 9.69 3.05 15.33
CA ALA A 55 8.40 2.91 16.00
C ALA A 55 7.38 3.95 15.48
N TRP A 56 7.82 5.17 15.23
CA TRP A 56 6.97 6.21 14.67
C TRP A 56 6.55 5.88 13.21
N VAL A 57 7.48 5.48 12.35
CA VAL A 57 7.19 5.07 10.97
C VAL A 57 6.29 3.83 10.94
N SER A 58 6.49 2.86 11.83
CA SER A 58 5.68 1.64 11.89
C SER A 58 4.20 1.88 12.15
N LYS A 59 3.83 3.02 12.76
CA LYS A 59 2.44 3.44 12.98
C LYS A 59 1.78 4.05 11.74
N LEU A 60 2.38 3.93 10.55
CA LEU A 60 1.78 4.44 9.31
C LEU A 60 0.46 3.75 8.97
N SER A 61 -0.46 4.50 8.38
CA SER A 61 -1.68 3.97 7.78
C SER A 61 -1.38 3.44 6.39
N VAL A 62 -1.72 2.19 6.12
CA VAL A 62 -1.59 1.56 4.79
C VAL A 62 -2.97 1.26 4.25
N THR A 63 -3.28 1.77 3.07
CA THR A 63 -4.53 1.55 2.36
C THR A 63 -4.27 1.00 0.97
N GLY A 64 -5.14 0.10 0.50
CA GLY A 64 -5.13 -0.42 -0.87
C GLY A 64 -6.24 0.22 -1.69
N ARG A 65 -5.90 0.81 -2.82
CA ARG A 65 -6.86 1.28 -3.82
C ARG A 65 -6.82 0.35 -5.02
N VAL A 66 -7.96 -0.22 -5.37
CA VAL A 66 -8.11 -1.07 -6.55
C VAL A 66 -8.66 -0.23 -7.69
N LYS A 67 -8.02 -0.32 -8.85
CA LYS A 67 -8.50 0.25 -10.10
C LYS A 67 -8.65 -0.90 -11.09
N LEU A 68 -9.89 -1.17 -11.51
CA LEU A 68 -10.23 -2.32 -12.35
C LEU A 68 -10.16 -2.01 -13.85
N GLN A 69 -10.12 -0.73 -14.23
CA GLN A 69 -10.22 -0.31 -15.63
C GLN A 69 -9.06 0.60 -16.05
N GLY A 70 -8.78 0.60 -17.36
CA GLY A 70 -7.78 1.46 -18.01
C GLY A 70 -6.35 0.96 -17.88
N ARG A 71 -5.42 1.65 -18.53
CA ARG A 71 -3.98 1.30 -18.57
C ARG A 71 -3.30 1.16 -17.21
N ALA A 72 -3.89 1.74 -16.17
CA ALA A 72 -3.39 1.67 -14.80
C ALA A 72 -4.21 0.71 -13.92
N ALA A 73 -4.86 -0.31 -14.52
CA ALA A 73 -5.57 -1.34 -13.76
C ALA A 73 -4.60 -2.06 -12.80
N GLY A 74 -5.05 -2.26 -11.57
CA GLY A 74 -4.22 -2.90 -10.55
C GLY A 74 -4.51 -2.41 -9.13
N VAL A 75 -3.60 -2.74 -8.21
CA VAL A 75 -3.70 -2.33 -6.81
C VAL A 75 -2.60 -1.32 -6.48
N LYS A 76 -3.01 -0.15 -6.01
CA LYS A 76 -2.11 0.89 -5.52
C LYS A 76 -2.11 0.88 -3.99
N LEU A 77 -0.98 0.52 -3.38
CA LEU A 77 -0.77 0.70 -1.95
C LEU A 77 -0.39 2.15 -1.66
N VAL A 78 -1.03 2.74 -0.67
CA VAL A 78 -0.76 4.11 -0.22
C VAL A 78 -0.45 4.09 1.26
N GLY A 79 0.77 4.49 1.62
CA GLY A 79 1.20 4.73 2.99
C GLY A 79 0.99 6.19 3.36
N ARG A 80 0.43 6.44 4.54
CA ARG A 80 0.28 7.80 5.10
C ARG A 80 0.72 7.80 6.55
N ARG A 81 1.44 8.85 6.95
CA ARG A 81 1.77 9.10 8.34
C ARG A 81 1.55 10.58 8.64
N ARG A 82 0.88 10.88 9.74
CA ARG A 82 0.82 12.25 10.26
C ARG A 82 2.21 12.63 10.76
N GLY A 83 2.66 13.83 10.43
CA GLY A 83 3.86 14.43 11.02
C GLY A 83 3.70 14.64 12.53
N PHE A 84 4.74 15.05 13.21
CA PHE A 84 4.66 15.55 14.58
C PHE A 84 3.81 16.82 14.59
N LYS A 85 2.90 16.93 15.56
CA LYS A 85 1.83 17.97 15.58
C LYS A 85 2.34 19.40 15.45
N ASP A 86 3.51 19.70 15.94
CA ASP A 86 3.99 21.08 16.10
C ASP A 86 5.12 21.47 15.16
N GLN A 87 5.54 20.57 14.27
CA GLN A 87 6.70 20.82 13.42
C GLN A 87 6.55 20.09 12.10
N ASN A 88 5.81 20.76 11.24
CA ASN A 88 5.78 20.37 9.86
C ASN A 88 7.20 20.36 9.28
N PRO A 89 7.69 19.25 8.85
CA PRO A 89 7.58 18.99 7.45
C PRO A 89 6.88 17.65 7.22
N LYS A 90 6.12 17.62 6.15
CA LYS A 90 5.53 16.40 5.60
C LYS A 90 6.61 15.34 5.52
N VAL A 91 6.52 14.31 6.38
CA VAL A 91 7.47 13.21 6.35
C VAL A 91 7.33 12.53 5.01
N ASP A 92 8.35 12.63 4.20
CA ASP A 92 8.39 12.00 2.90
C ASP A 92 8.72 10.52 3.06
N LEU A 93 7.67 9.71 3.20
CA LEU A 93 7.81 8.26 3.30
C LEU A 93 8.52 7.65 2.07
N ARG A 94 8.46 8.31 0.90
CA ARG A 94 9.16 7.82 -0.29
C ARG A 94 10.67 7.97 -0.15
N ARG A 95 11.14 9.09 0.41
CA ARG A 95 12.56 9.29 0.70
C ARG A 95 13.07 8.30 1.73
N ILE A 96 12.29 8.04 2.78
CA ILE A 96 12.63 7.04 3.79
C ILE A 96 12.70 5.65 3.14
N ASP A 97 11.71 5.28 2.34
CA ASP A 97 11.68 4.00 1.63
C ASP A 97 12.82 3.86 0.61
N ALA A 98 13.29 4.98 0.06
CA ALA A 98 14.48 5.05 -0.79
C ALA A 98 15.81 5.10 -0.01
N GLY A 99 15.78 4.94 1.30
CA GLY A 99 16.98 4.89 2.14
C GLY A 99 17.50 6.24 2.64
N ARG A 100 16.67 7.29 2.65
CA ARG A 100 17.04 8.64 3.09
C ARG A 100 16.06 9.14 4.13
N ALA A 101 16.49 9.29 5.36
CA ALA A 101 15.73 9.93 6.43
C ALA A 101 16.29 11.33 6.73
N ARG A 102 15.40 12.28 7.00
CA ARG A 102 15.78 13.58 7.57
C ARG A 102 15.42 13.59 9.04
N HIS A 103 16.31 14.06 9.86
CA HIS A 103 16.07 14.27 11.29
C HIS A 103 16.73 15.57 11.76
N PRO A 104 16.18 16.25 12.78
CA PRO A 104 16.80 17.43 13.34
C PRO A 104 18.07 17.04 14.11
N SER A 105 19.03 17.95 14.16
CA SER A 105 20.11 17.88 15.12
C SER A 105 19.56 17.93 16.55
N TRP A 106 20.29 17.33 17.51
CA TRP A 106 19.89 17.29 18.91
C TRP A 106 19.46 18.67 19.45
N GLY A 107 18.21 18.74 19.92
CA GLY A 107 17.64 19.95 20.53
C GLY A 107 17.37 21.11 19.59
N ARG A 108 17.72 21.02 18.32
CA ARG A 108 17.50 22.08 17.32
C ARG A 108 16.42 21.69 16.32
N ARG A 109 15.45 22.59 16.14
CA ARG A 109 14.26 22.30 15.36
C ARG A 109 14.13 23.16 14.10
N ARG A 110 15.07 24.05 13.84
CA ARG A 110 15.10 24.89 12.64
C ARG A 110 15.41 24.04 11.42
N GLU A 111 14.84 24.36 10.27
CA GLU A 111 15.00 23.57 9.04
C GLU A 111 16.46 23.45 8.59
N ALA A 112 17.28 24.46 8.85
CA ALA A 112 18.73 24.47 8.62
C ALA A 112 19.49 23.41 9.45
N ASP A 113 18.93 22.96 10.56
CA ASP A 113 19.56 21.99 11.47
C ASP A 113 19.19 20.53 11.15
N TRP A 114 18.53 20.30 10.01
CA TRP A 114 18.10 18.96 9.62
C TRP A 114 19.14 18.25 8.76
N HIS A 115 19.59 17.11 9.23
CA HIS A 115 20.55 16.26 8.53
C HIS A 115 19.86 15.14 7.76
N VAL A 116 20.52 14.73 6.66
CA VAL A 116 20.11 13.54 5.91
C VAL A 116 20.94 12.35 6.41
N GLN A 117 20.26 11.34 6.92
CA GLN A 117 20.84 10.08 7.32
C GLN A 117 20.48 9.00 6.33
N ARG A 118 21.44 8.13 5.98
CA ARG A 118 21.16 6.90 5.24
C ARG A 118 20.49 5.89 6.16
N VAL A 119 19.43 5.25 5.68
CA VAL A 119 18.69 4.19 6.37
C VAL A 119 18.48 3.02 5.40
N ASN A 120 18.12 1.86 5.92
CA ASN A 120 17.83 0.71 5.07
C ASN A 120 16.58 0.99 4.21
N ALA A 121 16.72 0.80 2.91
CA ALA A 121 15.65 1.04 1.94
C ALA A 121 14.61 -0.10 1.90
N GLY A 122 13.43 0.19 1.32
CA GLY A 122 12.47 -0.82 0.92
C GLY A 122 11.59 -1.37 2.05
N PHE A 123 11.40 -0.62 3.16
CA PHE A 123 10.50 -1.07 4.21
C PHE A 123 9.04 -1.16 3.73
N PHE A 124 8.65 -0.30 2.80
CA PHE A 124 7.30 -0.23 2.22
C PHE A 124 7.22 -0.96 0.88
N THR A 125 8.16 -0.67 -0.02
CA THR A 125 8.11 -1.14 -1.41
C THR A 125 8.33 -2.64 -1.52
N LEU A 126 9.25 -3.25 -0.76
CA LEU A 126 9.56 -4.67 -0.88
C LEU A 126 8.37 -5.56 -0.50
N PRO A 127 7.68 -5.37 0.65
CA PRO A 127 6.47 -6.14 0.93
C PRO A 127 5.34 -5.89 -0.07
N GLY A 128 5.20 -4.65 -0.56
CA GLY A 128 4.17 -4.26 -1.52
C GLY A 128 4.31 -4.92 -2.90
N LYS A 129 5.53 -5.31 -3.28
CA LYS A 129 5.85 -5.97 -4.55
C LYS A 129 5.64 -7.49 -4.54
N ASP A 130 5.02 -8.08 -3.55
CA ASP A 130 4.74 -9.52 -3.50
C ASP A 130 3.72 -9.94 -4.58
N ARG A 131 4.25 -10.20 -5.78
CA ARG A 131 3.45 -10.58 -6.96
C ARG A 131 2.66 -11.87 -6.76
N ARG A 132 3.19 -12.85 -6.00
CA ARG A 132 2.51 -14.14 -5.78
C ARG A 132 1.24 -13.93 -4.98
N ARG A 133 1.30 -13.14 -3.92
CA ARG A 133 0.17 -12.82 -3.06
C ARG A 133 -0.93 -12.07 -3.82
N TRP A 134 -0.56 -11.08 -4.60
CA TRP A 134 -1.48 -10.33 -5.43
C TRP A 134 -2.12 -11.20 -6.50
N ARG A 135 -1.34 -12.03 -7.19
CA ARG A 135 -1.86 -12.96 -8.21
C ARG A 135 -2.89 -13.92 -7.61
N LYS A 136 -2.60 -14.52 -6.44
CA LYS A 136 -3.54 -15.41 -5.75
C LYS A 136 -4.85 -14.70 -5.42
N ALA A 137 -4.79 -13.48 -4.90
CA ALA A 137 -5.98 -12.69 -4.57
C ALA A 137 -6.83 -12.35 -5.80
N VAL A 138 -6.19 -11.96 -6.91
CA VAL A 138 -6.87 -11.65 -8.17
C VAL A 138 -7.55 -12.89 -8.75
N LEU A 139 -6.85 -14.02 -8.83
CA LEU A 139 -7.43 -15.27 -9.35
C LEU A 139 -8.66 -15.69 -8.53
N LYS A 140 -8.55 -15.71 -7.21
CA LYS A 140 -9.68 -16.03 -6.32
C LYS A 140 -10.85 -15.07 -6.53
N ALA A 141 -10.59 -13.78 -6.67
CA ALA A 141 -11.63 -12.77 -6.88
C ALA A 141 -12.35 -12.97 -8.23
N VAL A 142 -11.61 -13.33 -9.28
CA VAL A 142 -12.16 -13.64 -10.60
C VAL A 142 -13.04 -14.89 -10.55
N ASP A 143 -12.57 -15.97 -9.92
CA ASP A 143 -13.32 -17.21 -9.79
C ASP A 143 -14.65 -16.97 -9.06
N ASN A 144 -14.63 -16.23 -7.96
CA ASN A 144 -15.83 -15.90 -7.20
C ASN A 144 -16.80 -15.02 -8.02
N ALA A 145 -16.29 -14.06 -8.78
CA ALA A 145 -17.11 -13.23 -9.65
C ALA A 145 -17.80 -14.04 -10.76
N LEU A 146 -17.08 -14.99 -11.36
CA LEU A 146 -17.65 -15.89 -12.37
C LEU A 146 -18.77 -16.78 -11.79
N VAL A 147 -18.64 -17.23 -10.55
CA VAL A 147 -19.71 -17.99 -9.88
C VAL A 147 -20.97 -17.14 -9.72
N VAL A 148 -20.83 -15.88 -9.32
CA VAL A 148 -21.98 -14.95 -9.18
C VAL A 148 -22.66 -14.70 -10.50
N ILE A 149 -21.91 -14.48 -11.59
CA ILE A 149 -22.44 -14.24 -12.93
C ILE A 149 -23.18 -15.45 -13.47
N ARG A 150 -22.70 -16.67 -13.20
CA ARG A 150 -23.34 -17.92 -13.66
C ARG A 150 -24.64 -18.26 -12.93
N ARG A 151 -24.83 -17.73 -11.73
CA ARG A 151 -26.01 -17.99 -10.89
C ARG A 151 -27.12 -16.94 -11.05
N GLY A 152 -26.86 -15.85 -11.71
CA GLY A 152 -27.83 -14.76 -11.94
C GLY A 152 -28.26 -14.64 -13.35
#